data_a55b3b33f137d06153e8d98f7d63ee48
#
_entry.id   a55b3b33f137d06153e8d98f7d63ee48
#
_cell.length_a   1.000
_cell.length_b   1.000
_cell.length_c   1.000
_cell.angle_alpha   90.00
_cell.angle_beta   90.00
_cell.angle_gamma   90.00
#
_symmetry.space_group_name_H-M   'P 1'
#
loop_
_entity.id
_entity.type
_entity.pdbx_description
1 polymer ?
#
loop_
_entity_poly.entity_id
_entity_poly.type
_entity_poly.pdbx_seq_one_letter_code
_entity_poly.pdbx_strand_id
1 'polypeptide(L)'
;WDEDSAGDWTISVQDKGNGDAGTFHDWELNIYGTELNPDRDGDNLTNVNETEIHGTDPDDIDTDDDQVNDGLEILVYGTDPLSIDTDGDGLDDGREIFVNGTNPLVSDTDGDGITDGQEVILFFTDPLTPDPDADLDSFYWFQDCNDSDPNIYPGAPELLNSIDDNCDGQWDEGFNSSDTDFDGLTDFGEFHF
;
A
#
# COMPACT_ATOMS: atom_id res chain seq x y z
N TRP A 1 19.42 44.91 -2.65
CA TRP A 1 18.23 44.45 -1.92
C TRP A 1 18.72 43.35 -0.99
N ASP A 2 18.51 43.55 0.29
CA ASP A 2 18.85 42.53 1.27
C ASP A 2 17.53 42.19 1.99
N GLU A 3 17.05 40.97 1.81
CA GLU A 3 15.87 40.45 2.46
C GLU A 3 16.34 39.58 3.64
N ASP A 4 15.91 39.92 4.85
CA ASP A 4 16.17 39.07 5.99
C ASP A 4 15.02 38.05 6.17
N SER A 5 15.28 37.00 6.94
CA SER A 5 14.32 35.93 7.21
C SER A 5 13.08 36.37 8.02
N ALA A 6 13.03 37.64 8.43
CA ALA A 6 11.90 38.23 9.16
C ALA A 6 11.01 39.11 8.25
N GLY A 7 11.35 39.27 6.96
CA GLY A 7 10.59 40.06 6.01
C GLY A 7 10.78 41.57 6.11
N ASP A 8 11.82 42.03 6.78
CA ASP A 8 12.16 43.44 6.88
C ASP A 8 12.90 43.90 5.59
N TRP A 9 12.37 44.92 4.95
CA TRP A 9 12.92 45.49 3.72
C TRP A 9 13.60 46.81 3.99
N THR A 10 14.85 46.99 3.61
CA THR A 10 15.59 48.23 3.73
C THR A 10 15.76 48.87 2.32
N ILE A 11 15.18 50.03 2.15
CA ILE A 11 15.36 50.82 0.91
C ILE A 11 16.35 51.93 1.20
N SER A 12 17.48 51.91 0.53
CA SER A 12 18.44 53.00 0.54
C SER A 12 18.34 53.83 -0.73
N VAL A 13 18.00 55.11 -0.58
CA VAL A 13 18.00 56.06 -1.69
C VAL A 13 19.19 57.00 -1.51
N GLN A 14 20.10 57.04 -2.45
CA GLN A 14 21.28 57.88 -2.43
C GLN A 14 21.19 58.93 -3.53
N ASP A 15 21.16 60.17 -3.12
CA ASP A 15 21.33 61.29 -4.07
C ASP A 15 22.82 61.42 -4.42
N LYS A 16 23.14 61.28 -5.69
CA LYS A 16 24.50 61.47 -6.24
C LYS A 16 24.67 62.81 -6.97
N GLY A 17 23.69 63.71 -6.86
CA GLY A 17 23.74 65.05 -7.39
C GLY A 17 24.66 65.97 -6.56
N ASN A 18 25.48 66.75 -7.22
CA ASN A 18 26.38 67.71 -6.59
C ASN A 18 25.60 69.00 -6.32
N GLY A 19 25.02 69.11 -5.11
CA GLY A 19 24.67 70.41 -4.51
C GLY A 19 23.24 70.94 -4.77
N ASP A 20 22.32 70.13 -5.16
CA ASP A 20 20.90 70.46 -5.21
C ASP A 20 20.13 69.68 -4.16
N ALA A 21 19.25 70.30 -3.42
CA ALA A 21 18.31 69.63 -2.54
C ALA A 21 17.11 69.16 -3.33
N GLY A 22 17.14 67.94 -3.78
CA GLY A 22 16.00 67.29 -4.44
C GLY A 22 14.90 66.90 -3.47
N THR A 23 13.67 67.27 -3.71
CA THR A 23 12.49 66.76 -3.03
C THR A 23 11.89 65.64 -3.89
N PHE A 24 11.73 64.45 -3.33
CA PHE A 24 10.97 63.39 -3.98
C PHE A 24 9.49 63.76 -3.98
N HIS A 25 8.95 64.04 -5.16
CA HIS A 25 7.54 64.23 -5.38
C HIS A 25 7.06 62.98 -6.18
N ASP A 26 6.07 62.28 -5.67
CA ASP A 26 5.41 61.13 -6.31
C ASP A 26 6.37 60.01 -6.75
N TRP A 27 6.64 59.09 -5.83
CA TRP A 27 7.33 57.86 -6.18
C TRP A 27 6.40 56.67 -5.93
N GLU A 28 6.49 55.67 -6.78
CA GLU A 28 5.79 54.42 -6.66
C GLU A 28 6.82 53.29 -6.48
N LEU A 29 6.65 52.49 -5.45
CA LEU A 29 7.45 51.31 -5.24
C LEU A 29 6.64 50.10 -5.68
N ASN A 30 6.99 49.52 -6.79
CA ASN A 30 6.44 48.24 -7.23
C ASN A 30 7.40 47.14 -6.78
N ILE A 31 6.99 46.34 -5.81
CA ILE A 31 7.73 45.17 -5.35
C ILE A 31 7.17 43.96 -6.11
N TYR A 32 7.97 43.42 -7.00
CA TYR A 32 7.69 42.14 -7.63
C TYR A 32 8.48 41.06 -6.84
N GLY A 33 7.82 40.37 -5.93
CA GLY A 33 8.37 39.19 -5.29
C GLY A 33 7.75 37.96 -5.93
N THR A 34 8.54 36.95 -6.19
CA THR A 34 8.01 35.59 -6.26
C THR A 34 7.71 35.15 -4.83
N GLU A 35 6.66 34.42 -4.57
CA GLU A 35 6.50 33.74 -3.30
C GLU A 35 7.79 32.98 -3.02
N LEU A 36 8.32 33.17 -1.79
CA LEU A 36 9.62 32.59 -1.41
C LEU A 36 9.61 31.06 -1.45
N ASN A 37 8.44 30.52 -1.45
CA ASN A 37 8.22 29.08 -1.47
C ASN A 37 6.82 28.78 -2.07
N PRO A 38 6.65 28.87 -3.41
CA PRO A 38 5.36 28.63 -4.04
C PRO A 38 4.98 27.16 -3.88
N ASP A 39 3.69 26.93 -3.78
CA ASP A 39 3.02 25.65 -3.90
C ASP A 39 2.23 25.71 -5.22
N ARG A 40 2.73 25.05 -6.27
CA ARG A 40 2.24 25.28 -7.65
C ARG A 40 1.05 24.44 -8.01
N ASP A 41 0.97 23.24 -7.53
CA ASP A 41 -0.13 22.28 -7.76
C ASP A 41 -1.19 22.34 -6.67
N GLY A 42 -0.85 22.89 -5.49
CA GLY A 42 -1.81 23.16 -4.41
C GLY A 42 -2.05 22.00 -3.46
N ASP A 43 -1.09 21.10 -3.34
CA ASP A 43 -1.16 19.92 -2.47
C ASP A 43 -0.81 20.17 -1.00
N ASN A 44 -0.37 21.40 -0.64
CA ASN A 44 0.15 21.89 0.64
C ASN A 44 1.62 21.56 0.92
N LEU A 45 2.35 21.05 -0.03
CA LEU A 45 3.80 21.09 -0.04
C LEU A 45 4.28 22.32 -0.80
N THR A 46 5.49 22.72 -0.52
CA THR A 46 6.10 23.81 -1.26
C THR A 46 7.04 23.22 -2.29
N ASN A 47 7.16 23.86 -3.46
CA ASN A 47 8.05 23.39 -4.53
C ASN A 47 9.47 23.03 -4.07
N VAL A 48 9.97 23.69 -3.03
CA VAL A 48 11.29 23.39 -2.46
C VAL A 48 11.24 22.11 -1.62
N ASN A 49 10.20 21.91 -0.81
CA ASN A 49 10.04 20.67 -0.06
C ASN A 49 9.90 19.48 -1.00
N GLU A 50 9.12 19.64 -2.06
CA GLU A 50 8.93 18.62 -3.07
C GLU A 50 10.24 18.22 -3.73
N THR A 51 10.93 19.18 -4.37
CA THR A 51 12.15 18.88 -5.15
C THR A 51 13.37 18.50 -4.31
N GLU A 52 13.56 19.11 -3.13
CA GLU A 52 14.79 18.95 -2.34
C GLU A 52 14.67 17.96 -1.17
N ILE A 53 13.46 17.70 -0.70
CA ILE A 53 13.23 16.85 0.49
C ILE A 53 12.55 15.55 0.10
N HIS A 54 11.46 15.62 -0.67
CA HIS A 54 10.60 14.47 -0.94
C HIS A 54 10.88 13.83 -2.31
N GLY A 55 11.30 14.61 -3.30
CA GLY A 55 11.60 14.15 -4.65
C GLY A 55 10.36 14.09 -5.55
N THR A 56 9.27 14.70 -5.12
CA THR A 56 8.01 14.79 -5.87
C THR A 56 8.06 15.88 -6.95
N ASP A 57 7.08 15.92 -7.85
CA ASP A 57 7.01 16.88 -8.94
C ASP A 57 6.14 18.08 -8.55
N PRO A 58 6.70 19.31 -8.39
CA PRO A 58 5.96 20.50 -7.96
C PRO A 58 4.92 21.02 -8.98
N ASP A 59 4.70 20.33 -10.05
CA ASP A 59 3.65 20.62 -11.04
C ASP A 59 2.59 19.50 -11.09
N ASP A 60 2.75 18.44 -10.28
CA ASP A 60 1.86 17.28 -10.22
C ASP A 60 1.42 17.01 -8.76
N ILE A 61 0.15 17.15 -8.50
CA ILE A 61 -0.46 17.03 -7.17
C ILE A 61 -0.38 15.63 -6.55
N ASP A 62 -0.11 14.60 -7.37
CA ASP A 62 -0.11 13.17 -7.05
C ASP A 62 0.95 12.50 -7.93
N THR A 63 2.19 12.47 -7.45
CA THR A 63 3.37 12.14 -8.25
C THR A 63 3.40 10.69 -8.72
N ASP A 64 2.81 9.75 -7.98
CA ASP A 64 2.78 8.32 -8.33
C ASP A 64 1.44 7.82 -8.87
N ASP A 65 0.44 8.72 -8.96
CA ASP A 65 -0.88 8.47 -9.55
C ASP A 65 -1.75 7.43 -8.76
N ASP A 66 -1.58 7.30 -7.44
CA ASP A 66 -2.34 6.35 -6.61
C ASP A 66 -3.67 6.90 -6.09
N GLN A 67 -3.98 8.19 -6.33
CA GLN A 67 -5.16 8.95 -5.91
C GLN A 67 -5.05 9.57 -4.50
N VAL A 68 -3.92 9.47 -3.84
CA VAL A 68 -3.58 10.28 -2.67
C VAL A 68 -2.62 11.38 -3.13
N ASN A 69 -2.82 12.62 -2.75
CA ASN A 69 -1.88 13.66 -3.15
C ASN A 69 -0.63 13.65 -2.23
N ASP A 70 0.51 14.05 -2.78
CA ASP A 70 1.82 14.03 -2.10
C ASP A 70 1.77 14.69 -0.73
N GLY A 71 1.06 15.82 -0.62
CA GLY A 71 0.90 16.53 0.65
C GLY A 71 0.08 15.78 1.68
N LEU A 72 -0.95 15.01 1.30
CA LEU A 72 -1.70 14.15 2.22
C LEU A 72 -0.86 12.96 2.65
N GLU A 73 -0.11 12.38 1.75
CA GLU A 73 0.78 11.27 2.06
C GLU A 73 1.79 11.64 3.13
N ILE A 74 2.52 12.72 2.92
CA ILE A 74 3.56 13.19 3.82
C ILE A 74 3.01 13.73 5.14
N LEU A 75 1.92 14.51 5.09
CA LEU A 75 1.44 15.26 6.26
C LEU A 75 0.41 14.51 7.10
N VAL A 76 -0.29 13.54 6.52
CA VAL A 76 -1.45 12.88 7.14
C VAL A 76 -1.28 11.38 7.27
N TYR A 77 -0.99 10.68 6.17
CA TYR A 77 -0.99 9.23 6.14
C TYR A 77 0.39 8.62 6.46
N GLY A 78 1.47 9.28 6.08
CA GLY A 78 2.84 8.81 6.29
C GLY A 78 3.27 7.81 5.22
N THR A 79 2.58 7.75 4.10
CA THR A 79 2.90 6.93 2.94
C THR A 79 4.03 7.55 2.11
N ASP A 80 4.54 6.82 1.12
CA ASP A 80 5.64 7.26 0.25
C ASP A 80 5.08 7.81 -1.07
N PRO A 81 5.12 9.14 -1.32
CA PRO A 81 4.53 9.78 -2.50
C PRO A 81 5.21 9.43 -3.83
N LEU A 82 6.13 8.49 -3.82
CA LEU A 82 6.80 7.96 -5.01
C LEU A 82 6.50 6.46 -5.20
N SER A 83 5.62 5.88 -4.38
CA SER A 83 5.32 4.46 -4.41
C SER A 83 3.83 4.21 -4.28
N ILE A 84 3.15 3.91 -5.35
CA ILE A 84 1.71 3.58 -5.45
C ILE A 84 1.20 2.65 -4.33
N ASP A 85 2.06 1.81 -3.78
CA ASP A 85 1.82 0.78 -2.77
C ASP A 85 2.98 0.83 -1.78
N THR A 86 2.76 1.47 -0.63
CA THR A 86 3.83 1.78 0.33
C THR A 86 4.31 0.55 1.09
N ASP A 87 3.43 -0.38 1.47
CA ASP A 87 3.79 -1.58 2.25
C ASP A 87 4.03 -2.83 1.40
N GLY A 88 3.69 -2.77 0.10
CA GLY A 88 4.04 -3.79 -0.89
C GLY A 88 3.14 -5.02 -0.88
N ASP A 89 1.91 -4.89 -0.45
CA ASP A 89 0.95 -6.00 -0.35
C ASP A 89 0.14 -6.26 -1.63
N GLY A 90 0.19 -5.31 -2.58
CA GLY A 90 -0.49 -5.36 -3.86
C GLY A 90 -1.79 -4.56 -3.91
N LEU A 91 -2.13 -3.82 -2.86
CA LEU A 91 -3.17 -2.80 -2.84
C LEU A 91 -2.53 -1.41 -2.96
N ASP A 92 -3.12 -0.51 -3.74
CA ASP A 92 -2.65 0.88 -3.86
C ASP A 92 -3.05 1.63 -2.59
N ASP A 93 -2.20 2.54 -2.06
CA ASP A 93 -2.47 3.32 -0.84
C ASP A 93 -3.82 4.04 -0.92
N GLY A 94 -4.16 4.62 -2.08
CA GLY A 94 -5.45 5.26 -2.32
C GLY A 94 -6.64 4.30 -2.24
N ARG A 95 -6.49 3.06 -2.68
CA ARG A 95 -7.55 2.04 -2.52
C ARG A 95 -7.72 1.64 -1.08
N GLU A 96 -6.65 1.52 -0.33
CA GLU A 96 -6.68 1.23 1.08
C GLU A 96 -7.40 2.32 1.87
N ILE A 97 -6.98 3.58 1.69
CA ILE A 97 -7.52 4.74 2.41
C ILE A 97 -8.98 5.00 2.08
N PHE A 98 -9.35 4.99 0.78
CA PHE A 98 -10.65 5.51 0.33
C PHE A 98 -11.70 4.43 0.04
N VAL A 99 -11.29 3.17 -0.15
CA VAL A 99 -12.20 2.10 -0.55
C VAL A 99 -12.29 1.00 0.51
N ASN A 100 -11.16 0.45 0.93
CA ASN A 100 -11.13 -0.72 1.81
C ASN A 100 -11.10 -0.34 3.29
N GLY A 101 -10.51 0.80 3.65
CA GLY A 101 -10.35 1.24 5.03
C GLY A 101 -9.22 0.53 5.76
N THR A 102 -8.32 -0.10 5.02
CA THR A 102 -7.10 -0.75 5.53
C THR A 102 -6.01 0.27 5.84
N ASN A 103 -4.90 -0.18 6.39
CA ASN A 103 -3.80 0.67 6.78
C ASN A 103 -2.64 0.58 5.76
N PRO A 104 -2.39 1.60 4.92
CA PRO A 104 -1.40 1.55 3.83
C PRO A 104 0.06 1.44 4.29
N LEU A 105 0.31 1.28 5.57
CA LEU A 105 1.63 1.05 6.16
C LEU A 105 1.77 -0.35 6.76
N VAL A 106 0.75 -1.19 6.64
CA VAL A 106 0.71 -2.52 7.29
C VAL A 106 0.03 -3.51 6.36
N SER A 107 0.81 -4.30 5.69
CA SER A 107 0.38 -5.27 4.66
C SER A 107 -0.66 -6.33 5.08
N ASP A 108 -1.00 -6.41 6.35
CA ASP A 108 -1.97 -7.32 6.97
C ASP A 108 -2.63 -6.56 8.13
N THR A 109 -3.73 -5.88 7.85
CA THR A 109 -4.37 -4.92 8.77
C THR A 109 -4.99 -5.60 9.98
N ASP A 110 -5.57 -6.78 9.84
CA ASP A 110 -6.23 -7.50 10.93
C ASP A 110 -5.34 -8.54 11.61
N GLY A 111 -4.18 -8.89 11.02
CA GLY A 111 -3.13 -9.66 11.64
C GLY A 111 -3.35 -11.18 11.59
N ASP A 112 -4.12 -11.68 10.65
CA ASP A 112 -4.43 -13.09 10.51
C ASP A 112 -3.38 -13.87 9.70
N GLY A 113 -2.52 -13.19 8.96
CA GLY A 113 -1.44 -13.76 8.15
C GLY A 113 -1.73 -13.78 6.63
N ILE A 114 -2.89 -13.30 6.21
CA ILE A 114 -3.21 -13.00 4.82
C ILE A 114 -3.02 -11.49 4.62
N THR A 115 -2.45 -11.06 3.51
CA THR A 115 -2.29 -9.62 3.27
C THR A 115 -3.58 -9.01 2.74
N ASP A 116 -3.81 -7.73 3.03
CA ASP A 116 -5.01 -7.00 2.61
C ASP A 116 -5.22 -7.12 1.09
N GLY A 117 -4.12 -7.02 0.31
CA GLY A 117 -4.15 -7.22 -1.14
C GLY A 117 -4.53 -8.64 -1.57
N GLN A 118 -4.09 -9.67 -0.84
CA GLN A 118 -4.51 -11.05 -1.13
C GLN A 118 -5.99 -11.25 -0.85
N GLU A 119 -6.49 -10.73 0.26
CA GLU A 119 -7.90 -10.84 0.62
C GLU A 119 -8.80 -10.16 -0.40
N VAL A 120 -8.52 -8.90 -0.74
CA VAL A 120 -9.34 -8.13 -1.69
C VAL A 120 -9.26 -8.66 -3.11
N ILE A 121 -8.08 -9.10 -3.57
CA ILE A 121 -7.82 -9.41 -4.99
C ILE A 121 -7.98 -10.91 -5.30
N LEU A 122 -7.55 -11.79 -4.40
CA LEU A 122 -7.50 -13.23 -4.66
C LEU A 122 -8.60 -13.99 -3.95
N PHE A 123 -8.83 -13.71 -2.66
CA PHE A 123 -9.72 -14.53 -1.83
C PHE A 123 -11.11 -13.94 -1.68
N PHE A 124 -11.27 -12.62 -1.94
CA PHE A 124 -12.53 -11.89 -1.79
C PHE A 124 -13.09 -11.96 -0.37
N THR A 125 -12.19 -11.93 0.60
CA THR A 125 -12.48 -11.85 2.03
C THR A 125 -12.43 -10.39 2.52
N ASP A 126 -12.69 -10.15 3.81
CA ASP A 126 -12.75 -8.82 4.41
C ASP A 126 -11.44 -8.52 5.16
N PRO A 127 -10.56 -7.63 4.64
CA PRO A 127 -9.24 -7.36 5.19
C PRO A 127 -9.24 -6.67 6.57
N LEU A 128 -10.41 -6.44 7.14
CA LEU A 128 -10.58 -5.86 8.48
C LEU A 128 -11.09 -6.89 9.51
N THR A 129 -11.30 -8.13 9.10
CA THR A 129 -11.87 -9.18 9.94
C THR A 129 -11.10 -10.48 9.76
N PRO A 130 -10.33 -10.92 10.76
CA PRO A 130 -9.49 -12.10 10.63
C PRO A 130 -10.25 -13.33 10.14
N ASP A 131 -9.73 -13.95 9.09
CA ASP A 131 -10.26 -15.17 8.52
C ASP A 131 -9.95 -16.37 9.42
N PRO A 132 -10.92 -17.22 9.76
CA PRO A 132 -10.67 -18.34 10.64
C PRO A 132 -9.90 -19.47 9.92
N ASP A 133 -8.90 -19.99 10.62
CA ASP A 133 -8.27 -21.30 10.42
C ASP A 133 -8.63 -22.14 11.67
N ALA A 134 -9.67 -22.97 11.56
CA ALA A 134 -10.31 -23.55 12.75
C ALA A 134 -9.52 -24.72 13.36
N ASP A 135 -8.71 -25.43 12.57
CA ASP A 135 -7.91 -26.57 13.01
C ASP A 135 -6.40 -26.28 13.08
N LEU A 136 -5.98 -25.07 12.64
CA LEU A 136 -4.63 -24.54 12.75
C LEU A 136 -3.59 -25.30 11.89
N ASP A 137 -3.99 -25.72 10.71
CA ASP A 137 -3.10 -26.39 9.76
C ASP A 137 -2.47 -25.42 8.75
N SER A 138 -2.81 -24.14 8.80
CA SER A 138 -2.36 -23.04 7.95
C SER A 138 -3.09 -22.92 6.62
N PHE A 139 -4.21 -23.61 6.46
CA PHE A 139 -5.15 -23.37 5.38
C PHE A 139 -6.46 -22.83 5.96
N TYR A 140 -6.95 -21.75 5.40
CA TYR A 140 -8.16 -21.07 5.87
C TYR A 140 -9.41 -21.74 5.29
N TRP A 141 -10.56 -21.51 5.91
CA TRP A 141 -11.85 -22.11 5.58
C TRP A 141 -12.22 -22.04 4.09
N PHE A 142 -11.75 -21.05 3.34
CA PHE A 142 -12.01 -20.90 1.91
C PHE A 142 -11.00 -21.66 1.00
N GLN A 143 -9.91 -22.12 1.55
CA GLN A 143 -8.89 -22.93 0.88
C GLN A 143 -9.03 -24.40 1.22
N ASP A 144 -9.47 -24.67 2.42
CA ASP A 144 -9.55 -26.01 3.02
C ASP A 144 -10.92 -26.63 2.78
N CYS A 145 -10.95 -27.88 2.33
CA CYS A 145 -12.18 -28.65 2.14
C CYS A 145 -12.75 -29.22 3.45
N ASN A 146 -11.99 -29.19 4.54
CA ASN A 146 -12.48 -29.56 5.87
C ASN A 146 -11.74 -28.84 7.01
N ASP A 147 -11.97 -27.55 7.15
CA ASP A 147 -11.44 -26.63 8.17
C ASP A 147 -11.74 -27.04 9.65
N SER A 148 -11.84 -28.33 9.91
CA SER A 148 -12.03 -28.91 11.25
C SER A 148 -11.15 -30.13 11.49
N ASP A 149 -10.33 -30.54 10.52
CA ASP A 149 -9.42 -31.68 10.64
C ASP A 149 -8.05 -31.34 10.02
N PRO A 150 -7.03 -31.09 10.84
CA PRO A 150 -5.71 -30.64 10.40
C PRO A 150 -4.92 -31.67 9.57
N ASN A 151 -5.53 -32.75 9.16
CA ASN A 151 -4.94 -33.72 8.23
C ASN A 151 -5.54 -33.63 6.83
N ILE A 152 -6.58 -32.83 6.64
CA ILE A 152 -7.31 -32.63 5.39
C ILE A 152 -7.07 -31.18 4.95
N TYR A 153 -6.20 -30.97 3.96
CA TYR A 153 -5.82 -29.65 3.45
C TYR A 153 -5.28 -29.75 2.03
N PRO A 154 -5.25 -28.66 1.24
CA PRO A 154 -4.74 -28.67 -0.11
C PRO A 154 -3.31 -29.21 -0.22
N GLY A 155 -3.17 -30.40 -0.82
CA GLY A 155 -1.89 -31.08 -1.01
C GLY A 155 -1.47 -31.99 0.14
N ALA A 156 -2.36 -32.30 1.09
CA ALA A 156 -2.15 -33.32 2.10
C ALA A 156 -1.86 -34.70 1.47
N PRO A 157 -1.20 -35.60 2.17
CA PRO A 157 -1.07 -36.99 1.68
C PRO A 157 -2.41 -37.72 1.70
N GLU A 158 -2.82 -38.30 0.59
CA GLU A 158 -4.00 -39.17 0.54
C GLU A 158 -3.87 -40.39 1.48
N LEU A 159 -4.95 -40.69 2.17
CA LEU A 159 -5.12 -41.89 2.97
C LEU A 159 -6.24 -42.73 2.36
N LEU A 160 -6.18 -44.07 2.48
CA LEU A 160 -7.24 -44.93 1.95
C LEU A 160 -8.43 -44.98 2.93
N ASN A 161 -9.25 -43.91 2.93
CA ASN A 161 -10.32 -43.68 3.90
C ASN A 161 -11.65 -43.20 3.26
N SER A 162 -11.70 -43.07 1.93
CA SER A 162 -12.82 -42.56 1.16
C SER A 162 -13.10 -41.06 1.42
N ILE A 163 -12.07 -40.31 1.79
CA ILE A 163 -12.07 -38.88 1.95
C ILE A 163 -11.09 -38.31 0.93
N ASP A 164 -11.34 -37.12 0.45
CA ASP A 164 -10.43 -36.33 -0.34
C ASP A 164 -9.55 -35.56 0.65
N ASP A 165 -8.42 -36.18 1.05
CA ASP A 165 -7.57 -35.57 2.08
C ASP A 165 -6.76 -34.39 1.54
N ASN A 166 -6.52 -34.33 0.21
CA ASN A 166 -5.70 -33.29 -0.42
C ASN A 166 -6.50 -32.18 -1.13
N CYS A 167 -7.83 -32.23 -1.05
CA CYS A 167 -8.75 -31.23 -1.62
C CYS A 167 -8.65 -31.04 -3.13
N ASP A 168 -8.24 -32.06 -3.90
CA ASP A 168 -8.12 -31.97 -5.37
C ASP A 168 -9.38 -32.45 -6.13
N GLY A 169 -10.41 -32.93 -5.42
CA GLY A 169 -11.67 -33.42 -5.95
C GLY A 169 -11.66 -34.91 -6.32
N GLN A 170 -10.60 -35.63 -5.98
CA GLN A 170 -10.50 -37.07 -6.11
C GLN A 170 -10.40 -37.70 -4.71
N TRP A 171 -10.77 -38.96 -4.57
CA TRP A 171 -10.74 -39.68 -3.31
C TRP A 171 -9.79 -40.88 -3.42
N ASP A 172 -8.93 -41.08 -2.43
CA ASP A 172 -8.04 -42.23 -2.35
C ASP A 172 -7.18 -42.44 -3.61
N GLU A 173 -6.80 -41.37 -4.34
CA GLU A 173 -5.95 -41.52 -5.52
C GLU A 173 -4.53 -41.93 -5.12
N GLY A 174 -3.84 -42.59 -6.04
CA GLY A 174 -2.50 -43.15 -5.77
C GLY A 174 -2.52 -44.58 -5.25
N PHE A 175 -3.64 -45.07 -4.69
CA PHE A 175 -3.77 -46.43 -4.19
C PHE A 175 -4.24 -47.46 -5.25
N ASN A 176 -4.74 -47.01 -6.37
CA ASN A 176 -5.29 -47.86 -7.43
C ASN A 176 -4.33 -48.93 -8.01
N SER A 177 -3.04 -48.79 -7.75
CA SER A 177 -2.00 -49.68 -8.25
C SER A 177 -1.14 -50.30 -7.13
N SER A 178 -1.39 -49.95 -5.89
CA SER A 178 -0.72 -50.53 -4.73
C SER A 178 -1.35 -51.87 -4.38
N ASP A 179 -0.54 -52.87 -4.04
CA ASP A 179 -0.89 -54.17 -3.49
C ASP A 179 0.13 -54.39 -2.35
N THR A 180 -0.24 -53.87 -1.17
CA THR A 180 0.70 -53.78 -0.01
C THR A 180 1.00 -55.12 0.60
N ASP A 181 0.07 -56.08 0.54
CA ASP A 181 0.25 -57.40 1.13
C ASP A 181 0.58 -58.50 0.07
N PHE A 182 0.64 -58.09 -1.23
CA PHE A 182 1.00 -58.95 -2.39
C PHE A 182 0.06 -60.16 -2.58
N ASP A 183 -1.21 -59.99 -2.29
CA ASP A 183 -2.21 -61.06 -2.52
C ASP A 183 -2.82 -61.02 -3.94
N GLY A 184 -2.50 -60.02 -4.72
CA GLY A 184 -2.94 -59.82 -6.12
C GLY A 184 -4.19 -58.98 -6.28
N LEU A 185 -4.71 -58.43 -5.21
CA LEU A 185 -5.69 -57.34 -5.25
C LEU A 185 -4.97 -56.02 -4.98
N THR A 186 -5.49 -54.93 -5.48
CA THR A 186 -4.96 -53.61 -5.12
C THR A 186 -5.56 -53.16 -3.80
N ASP A 187 -4.85 -52.36 -3.02
CA ASP A 187 -5.32 -51.80 -1.76
C ASP A 187 -6.71 -51.15 -1.87
N PHE A 188 -6.97 -50.48 -3.03
CA PHE A 188 -8.29 -49.94 -3.36
C PHE A 188 -9.35 -51.05 -3.60
N GLY A 189 -8.97 -52.20 -4.21
CA GLY A 189 -9.87 -53.31 -4.49
C GLY A 189 -10.31 -54.06 -3.23
N GLU A 190 -9.51 -54.03 -2.15
CA GLU A 190 -9.79 -54.72 -0.90
C GLU A 190 -10.84 -54.01 -0.03
N PHE A 191 -10.91 -52.66 -0.12
CA PHE A 191 -11.88 -51.88 0.64
C PHE A 191 -13.32 -51.92 0.10
N HIS A 192 -13.52 -52.40 -1.13
CA HIS A 192 -14.82 -52.39 -1.80
C HIS A 192 -15.54 -53.76 -1.88
N PHE A 193 -15.17 -54.73 -1.02
CA PHE A 193 -15.86 -56.01 -0.90
C PHE A 193 -16.50 -56.23 0.46
#